data_2e270f83b40bac31b6b3ab35dd5654c8
#
_entry.id   2e270f83b40bac31b6b3ab35dd5654c8
#
_cell.length_a   1.000
_cell.length_b   1.000
_cell.length_c   1.000
_cell.angle_alpha   90.00
_cell.angle_beta   90.00
_cell.angle_gamma   90.00
#
_symmetry.space_group_name_H-M   'P 1'
#
loop_
_entity.id
_entity.type
_entity.pdbx_description
1 polymer ?
#
loop_
_entity_poly.entity_id
_entity_poly.type
_entity_poly.pdbx_seq_one_letter_code
_entity_poly.pdbx_strand_id
1 'polypeptide(L)'
;RNLATSARNIVRTLSLTPADRSLVVMPLFHIHGLIAALLSSFAAGASVHVPPGFNALKFFAQLDEAKATWYTAVPTMHQTVLARADRNADVLARRKLRFIRSSSASLPPQVMKQLEETFGCPVIEAYGMTEAAHQMASNPLPPRPRKPGSVGIAAGPEVAIMGLDGKLLPAGEVGEIVIKGANV
;
A
#
# COMPACT_ATOMS: atom_id res chain seq x y z
N ARG A 1 -10.40 17.21 -7.52
CA ARG A 1 -8.99 17.61 -7.45
C ARG A 1 -8.23 16.71 -6.48
N ASN A 2 -8.67 16.60 -5.22
CA ASN A 2 -7.99 15.88 -4.14
C ASN A 2 -7.71 14.40 -4.49
N LEU A 3 -8.71 13.66 -4.97
CA LEU A 3 -8.57 12.25 -5.38
C LEU A 3 -7.50 12.05 -6.46
N ALA A 4 -7.51 12.91 -7.49
CA ALA A 4 -6.53 12.84 -8.58
C ALA A 4 -5.11 13.18 -8.09
N THR A 5 -4.98 14.11 -7.15
CA THR A 5 -3.69 14.45 -6.53
C THR A 5 -3.16 13.25 -5.72
N SER A 6 -4.00 12.65 -4.87
CA SER A 6 -3.60 11.50 -4.07
C SER A 6 -3.21 10.30 -4.97
N ALA A 7 -3.99 10.01 -6.01
CA ALA A 7 -3.67 8.96 -6.97
C ALA A 7 -2.28 9.19 -7.61
N ARG A 8 -1.97 10.42 -8.06
CA ARG A 8 -0.66 10.76 -8.64
C ARG A 8 0.48 10.66 -7.61
N ASN A 9 0.23 11.04 -6.35
CA ASN A 9 1.21 10.88 -5.28
C ASN A 9 1.55 9.40 -5.08
N ILE A 10 0.56 8.52 -5.12
CA ILE A 10 0.76 7.06 -5.03
C ILE A 10 1.54 6.54 -6.24
N VAL A 11 1.20 7.00 -7.45
CA VAL A 11 1.97 6.66 -8.68
C VAL A 11 3.45 6.97 -8.50
N ARG A 12 3.78 8.19 -8.02
CA ARG A 12 5.17 8.60 -7.79
C ARG A 12 5.85 7.77 -6.72
N THR A 13 5.17 7.56 -5.58
CA THR A 13 5.71 6.81 -4.43
C THR A 13 6.05 5.37 -4.80
N LEU A 14 5.17 4.71 -5.56
CA LEU A 14 5.30 3.31 -5.96
C LEU A 14 5.91 3.14 -7.35
N SER A 15 6.31 4.25 -8.00
CA SER A 15 6.85 4.25 -9.36
C SER A 15 5.99 3.39 -10.31
N LEU A 16 4.66 3.58 -10.25
CA LEU A 16 3.74 2.83 -11.08
C LEU A 16 3.89 3.23 -12.56
N THR A 17 3.79 2.24 -13.43
CA THR A 17 3.94 2.39 -14.88
C THR A 17 2.80 1.69 -15.62
N PRO A 18 2.59 1.93 -16.91
CA PRO A 18 1.59 1.20 -17.71
C PRO A 18 1.80 -0.32 -17.76
N ALA A 19 3.01 -0.80 -17.45
CA ALA A 19 3.31 -2.23 -17.37
C ALA A 19 2.79 -2.89 -16.08
N ASP A 20 2.39 -2.08 -15.09
CA ASP A 20 1.88 -2.61 -13.83
C ASP A 20 0.44 -3.13 -13.94
N ARG A 21 0.14 -4.11 -13.10
CA ARG A 21 -1.21 -4.64 -12.93
C ARG A 21 -1.48 -4.90 -11.45
N SER A 22 -2.52 -4.25 -10.92
CA SER A 22 -2.94 -4.41 -9.53
C SER A 22 -3.99 -5.53 -9.40
N LEU A 23 -3.80 -6.44 -8.45
CA LEU A 23 -4.89 -7.27 -7.93
C LEU A 23 -5.60 -6.49 -6.82
N VAL A 24 -6.82 -6.01 -7.11
CA VAL A 24 -7.60 -5.15 -6.21
C VAL A 24 -8.44 -5.98 -5.26
N VAL A 25 -7.88 -6.34 -4.12
CA VAL A 25 -8.57 -7.16 -3.08
C VAL A 25 -9.31 -6.31 -2.04
N MET A 26 -9.00 -5.02 -1.97
CA MET A 26 -9.66 -4.09 -1.06
C MET A 26 -11.00 -3.62 -1.63
N PRO A 27 -12.03 -3.43 -0.77
CA PRO A 27 -13.33 -2.93 -1.21
C PRO A 27 -13.23 -1.55 -1.88
N LEU A 28 -13.96 -1.36 -2.98
CA LEU A 28 -13.96 -0.09 -3.73
C LEU A 28 -14.79 1.02 -3.07
N PHE A 29 -15.59 0.71 -2.08
CA PHE A 29 -16.28 1.71 -1.26
C PHE A 29 -15.36 2.31 -0.17
N HIS A 30 -14.14 1.79 -0.01
CA HIS A 30 -13.13 2.31 0.91
C HIS A 30 -11.98 2.94 0.11
N ILE A 31 -11.45 4.08 0.60
CA ILE A 31 -10.36 4.83 -0.07
C ILE A 31 -9.14 3.97 -0.38
N HIS A 32 -8.83 2.95 0.43
CA HIS A 32 -7.72 2.04 0.18
C HIS A 32 -7.90 1.28 -1.15
N GLY A 33 -9.07 0.72 -1.39
CA GLY A 33 -9.38 0.07 -2.68
C GLY A 33 -9.54 1.08 -3.82
N LEU A 34 -10.36 2.11 -3.59
CA LEU A 34 -10.70 3.08 -4.62
C LEU A 34 -9.50 3.93 -5.07
N ILE A 35 -8.78 4.53 -4.11
CA ILE A 35 -7.72 5.49 -4.44
C ILE A 35 -6.37 4.77 -4.59
N ALA A 36 -5.99 3.96 -3.58
CA ALA A 36 -4.64 3.39 -3.56
C ALA A 36 -4.44 2.25 -4.56
N ALA A 37 -5.48 1.49 -4.89
CA ALA A 37 -5.37 0.42 -5.87
C ALA A 37 -5.91 0.84 -7.25
N LEU A 38 -7.19 1.22 -7.34
CA LEU A 38 -7.87 1.45 -8.62
C LEU A 38 -7.41 2.75 -9.29
N LEU A 39 -7.65 3.91 -8.67
CA LEU A 39 -7.38 5.20 -9.31
C LEU A 39 -5.88 5.46 -9.51
N SER A 40 -5.01 4.99 -8.61
CA SER A 40 -3.57 5.09 -8.82
C SER A 40 -3.11 4.27 -10.02
N SER A 41 -3.64 3.06 -10.21
CA SER A 41 -3.35 2.24 -11.39
C SER A 41 -3.79 2.96 -12.67
N PHE A 42 -5.01 3.49 -12.71
CA PHE A 42 -5.49 4.23 -13.88
C PHE A 42 -4.69 5.51 -14.15
N ALA A 43 -4.32 6.23 -13.09
CA ALA A 43 -3.47 7.42 -13.24
C ALA A 43 -2.07 7.13 -13.80
N ALA A 44 -1.59 5.89 -13.64
CA ALA A 44 -0.35 5.40 -14.21
C ALA A 44 -0.50 4.82 -15.63
N GLY A 45 -1.73 4.74 -16.17
CA GLY A 45 -2.02 4.00 -17.41
C GLY A 45 -1.91 2.48 -17.26
N ALA A 46 -1.88 2.01 -16.01
CA ALA A 46 -1.76 0.60 -15.65
C ALA A 46 -3.12 -0.12 -15.70
N SER A 47 -3.10 -1.43 -15.58
CA SER A 47 -4.30 -2.26 -15.56
C SER A 47 -4.64 -2.77 -14.16
N VAL A 48 -5.88 -3.20 -13.96
CA VAL A 48 -6.36 -3.77 -12.70
C VAL A 48 -7.13 -5.06 -12.96
N HIS A 49 -7.07 -5.97 -12.00
CA HIS A 49 -8.00 -7.09 -11.88
C HIS A 49 -8.80 -6.91 -10.59
N VAL A 50 -10.12 -6.82 -10.70
CA VAL A 50 -11.02 -6.55 -9.58
C VAL A 50 -11.91 -7.77 -9.35
N PRO A 51 -11.58 -8.67 -8.41
CA PRO A 51 -12.46 -9.76 -8.03
C PRO A 51 -13.69 -9.23 -7.27
N PRO A 52 -14.75 -10.04 -7.12
CA PRO A 52 -15.97 -9.65 -6.38
C PRO A 52 -15.72 -9.25 -4.91
N GLY A 53 -14.54 -9.56 -4.36
CA GLY A 53 -14.09 -9.24 -3.01
C GLY A 53 -12.89 -10.08 -2.61
N PHE A 54 -12.33 -9.79 -1.44
CA PHE A 54 -11.24 -10.60 -0.90
C PHE A 54 -11.72 -12.01 -0.53
N ASN A 55 -11.04 -13.00 -1.06
CA ASN A 55 -11.24 -14.41 -0.69
C ASN A 55 -9.86 -15.10 -0.63
N ALA A 56 -9.44 -15.43 0.58
CA ALA A 56 -8.12 -16.04 0.81
C ALA A 56 -7.95 -17.40 0.10
N LEU A 57 -9.04 -18.15 -0.13
CA LEU A 57 -8.99 -19.42 -0.86
C LEU A 57 -8.73 -19.23 -2.35
N LYS A 58 -9.20 -18.12 -2.91
CA LYS A 58 -9.10 -17.78 -4.34
C LYS A 58 -7.93 -16.86 -4.67
N PHE A 59 -7.29 -16.28 -3.65
CA PHE A 59 -6.27 -15.24 -3.83
C PHE A 59 -5.16 -15.65 -4.81
N PHE A 60 -4.56 -16.83 -4.60
CA PHE A 60 -3.46 -17.28 -5.46
C PHE A 60 -3.90 -17.61 -6.88
N ALA A 61 -5.08 -18.19 -7.06
CA ALA A 61 -5.65 -18.41 -8.39
C ALA A 61 -5.92 -17.08 -9.11
N GLN A 62 -6.47 -16.09 -8.40
CA GLN A 62 -6.69 -14.73 -8.92
C GLN A 62 -5.38 -14.01 -9.23
N LEU A 63 -4.35 -14.19 -8.39
CA LEU A 63 -3.01 -13.64 -8.63
C LEU A 63 -2.40 -14.18 -9.92
N ASP A 64 -2.57 -15.47 -10.14
CA ASP A 64 -2.07 -16.18 -11.32
C ASP A 64 -2.82 -15.77 -12.59
N GLU A 65 -4.15 -15.79 -12.56
CA GLU A 65 -5.02 -15.37 -13.65
C GLU A 65 -4.79 -13.91 -14.05
N ALA A 66 -4.76 -13.03 -13.07
CA ALA A 66 -4.51 -11.60 -13.27
C ALA A 66 -3.11 -11.30 -13.80
N LYS A 67 -2.14 -12.18 -13.61
CA LYS A 67 -0.70 -11.87 -13.83
C LYS A 67 -0.32 -10.55 -13.14
N ALA A 68 -0.80 -10.37 -11.90
CA ALA A 68 -0.62 -9.13 -11.16
C ALA A 68 0.86 -8.88 -10.85
N THR A 69 1.26 -7.62 -10.91
CA THR A 69 2.62 -7.16 -10.55
C THR A 69 2.69 -6.65 -9.11
N TRP A 70 1.55 -6.33 -8.51
CA TRP A 70 1.44 -5.89 -7.14
C TRP A 70 0.02 -6.02 -6.60
N TYR A 71 -0.12 -5.96 -5.29
CA TYR A 71 -1.39 -5.77 -4.62
C TYR A 71 -1.22 -4.94 -3.34
N THR A 72 -2.33 -4.42 -2.82
CA THR A 72 -2.39 -3.73 -1.53
C THR A 72 -3.50 -4.29 -0.68
N ALA A 73 -3.24 -4.47 0.62
CA ALA A 73 -4.20 -5.03 1.56
C ALA A 73 -3.96 -4.52 3.00
N VAL A 74 -4.83 -4.93 3.91
CA VAL A 74 -4.67 -4.72 5.35
C VAL A 74 -3.92 -5.90 5.99
N PRO A 75 -3.29 -5.72 7.17
CA PRO A 75 -2.47 -6.77 7.80
C PRO A 75 -3.19 -8.11 8.00
N THR A 76 -4.46 -8.11 8.35
CA THR A 76 -5.24 -9.34 8.52
C THR A 76 -5.42 -10.14 7.23
N MET A 77 -5.59 -9.44 6.09
CA MET A 77 -5.62 -10.10 4.78
C MET A 77 -4.26 -10.70 4.43
N HIS A 78 -3.16 -9.97 4.68
CA HIS A 78 -1.80 -10.48 4.47
C HIS A 78 -1.54 -11.76 5.27
N GLN A 79 -1.95 -11.80 6.55
CA GLN A 79 -1.82 -12.99 7.38
C GLN A 79 -2.60 -14.20 6.84
N THR A 80 -3.83 -13.98 6.36
CA THR A 80 -4.62 -15.08 5.78
C THR A 80 -4.07 -15.55 4.43
N VAL A 81 -3.41 -14.68 3.67
CA VAL A 81 -2.68 -15.06 2.45
C VAL A 81 -1.45 -15.89 2.81
N LEU A 82 -0.63 -15.44 3.78
CA LEU A 82 0.54 -16.19 4.26
C LEU A 82 0.19 -17.60 4.72
N ALA A 83 -0.90 -17.76 5.48
CA ALA A 83 -1.35 -19.07 5.96
C ALA A 83 -1.68 -20.08 4.84
N ARG A 84 -1.70 -19.65 3.58
CA ARG A 84 -1.99 -20.47 2.40
C ARG A 84 -0.83 -20.58 1.42
N ALA A 85 0.26 -19.91 1.69
CA ALA A 85 1.39 -19.77 0.78
C ALA A 85 2.00 -21.13 0.41
N ASP A 86 2.24 -22.00 1.39
CA ASP A 86 2.85 -23.33 1.18
C ASP A 86 2.07 -24.19 0.20
N ARG A 87 0.73 -24.11 0.23
CA ARG A 87 -0.16 -24.86 -0.67
C ARG A 87 -0.22 -24.29 -2.09
N ASN A 88 0.42 -23.15 -2.33
CA ASN A 88 0.43 -22.41 -3.59
C ASN A 88 1.87 -22.07 -4.03
N ALA A 89 2.85 -22.87 -3.62
CA ALA A 89 4.26 -22.67 -3.93
C ALA A 89 4.53 -22.62 -5.44
N ASP A 90 3.75 -23.35 -6.22
CA ASP A 90 3.80 -23.36 -7.69
C ASP A 90 3.39 -21.99 -8.28
N VAL A 91 2.37 -21.33 -7.74
CA VAL A 91 1.98 -19.97 -8.14
C VAL A 91 3.06 -18.96 -7.77
N LEU A 92 3.58 -19.04 -6.54
CA LEU A 92 4.67 -18.18 -6.06
C LEU A 92 5.95 -18.33 -6.90
N ALA A 93 6.24 -19.53 -7.38
CA ALA A 93 7.39 -19.79 -8.26
C ALA A 93 7.27 -19.07 -9.62
N ARG A 94 6.07 -19.10 -10.24
CA ARG A 94 5.85 -18.53 -11.58
C ARG A 94 5.36 -17.09 -11.60
N ARG A 95 4.82 -16.56 -10.48
CA ARG A 95 4.32 -15.18 -10.38
C ARG A 95 5.18 -14.36 -9.44
N LYS A 96 5.89 -13.40 -9.98
CA LYS A 96 6.75 -12.50 -9.21
C LYS A 96 6.07 -11.14 -9.11
N LEU A 97 5.78 -10.74 -7.87
CA LEU A 97 5.33 -9.40 -7.59
C LEU A 97 6.51 -8.43 -7.59
N ARG A 98 6.27 -7.21 -8.00
CA ARG A 98 7.23 -6.11 -7.92
C ARG A 98 7.34 -5.58 -6.49
N PHE A 99 6.21 -5.52 -5.80
CA PHE A 99 6.10 -5.18 -4.38
C PHE A 99 4.71 -5.58 -3.84
N ILE A 100 4.58 -5.59 -2.52
CA ILE A 100 3.32 -5.65 -1.78
C ILE A 100 3.18 -4.35 -0.99
N ARG A 101 1.96 -3.79 -0.90
CA ARG A 101 1.69 -2.63 -0.07
C ARG A 101 0.75 -2.98 1.08
N SER A 102 1.04 -2.48 2.27
CA SER A 102 0.19 -2.61 3.46
C SER A 102 -0.23 -1.24 3.97
N SER A 103 -1.50 -1.06 4.32
CA SER A 103 -2.02 0.20 4.86
C SER A 103 -3.28 -0.03 5.70
N SER A 104 -3.82 1.03 6.29
CA SER A 104 -5.04 1.10 7.09
C SER A 104 -4.95 0.50 8.50
N ALA A 105 -3.87 -0.21 8.82
CA ALA A 105 -3.51 -0.64 10.17
C ALA A 105 -2.00 -0.87 10.24
N SER A 106 -1.44 -0.89 11.44
CA SER A 106 -0.03 -1.18 11.67
C SER A 106 0.30 -2.61 11.24
N LEU A 107 1.33 -2.78 10.42
CA LEU A 107 1.82 -4.10 10.00
C LEU A 107 2.87 -4.58 11.02
N PRO A 108 2.65 -5.73 11.69
CA PRO A 108 3.69 -6.28 12.54
C PRO A 108 4.97 -6.57 11.74
N PRO A 109 6.16 -6.15 12.22
CA PRO A 109 7.42 -6.35 11.49
C PRO A 109 7.70 -7.82 11.12
N GLN A 110 7.27 -8.75 11.96
CA GLN A 110 7.38 -10.19 11.68
C GLN A 110 6.53 -10.61 10.48
N VAL A 111 5.30 -10.08 10.37
CA VAL A 111 4.43 -10.36 9.21
C VAL A 111 5.02 -9.76 7.93
N MET A 112 5.57 -8.54 8.03
CA MET A 112 6.29 -7.92 6.91
C MET A 112 7.44 -8.81 6.43
N LYS A 113 8.28 -9.28 7.35
CA LYS A 113 9.41 -10.18 7.03
C LYS A 113 8.93 -11.47 6.35
N GLN A 114 7.90 -12.12 6.91
CA GLN A 114 7.32 -13.34 6.32
C GLN A 114 6.78 -13.11 4.90
N LEU A 115 6.12 -11.97 4.65
CA LEU A 115 5.65 -11.60 3.31
C LEU A 115 6.81 -11.45 2.34
N GLU A 116 7.88 -10.76 2.73
CA GLU A 116 9.07 -10.55 1.90
C GLU A 116 9.77 -11.87 1.57
N GLU A 117 9.93 -12.75 2.55
CA GLU A 117 10.51 -14.08 2.36
C GLU A 117 9.64 -14.96 1.45
N THR A 118 8.31 -14.93 1.64
CA THR A 118 7.36 -15.76 0.89
C THR A 118 7.24 -15.32 -0.57
N PHE A 119 7.10 -14.00 -0.81
CA PHE A 119 6.85 -13.47 -2.15
C PHE A 119 8.13 -13.04 -2.89
N GLY A 120 9.25 -12.95 -2.20
CA GLY A 120 10.53 -12.52 -2.77
C GLY A 120 10.51 -11.08 -3.29
N CYS A 121 9.70 -10.21 -2.68
CA CYS A 121 9.57 -8.81 -3.09
C CYS A 121 9.42 -7.89 -1.86
N PRO A 122 9.73 -6.58 -2.00
CA PRO A 122 9.62 -5.64 -0.88
C PRO A 122 8.15 -5.42 -0.46
N VAL A 123 7.94 -5.26 0.85
CA VAL A 123 6.67 -4.83 1.43
C VAL A 123 6.75 -3.37 1.83
N ILE A 124 5.79 -2.57 1.40
CA ILE A 124 5.74 -1.11 1.59
C ILE A 124 4.60 -0.76 2.54
N GLU A 125 4.93 -0.31 3.74
CA GLU A 125 3.94 0.25 4.66
C GLU A 125 3.60 1.69 4.26
N ALA A 126 2.31 2.04 4.36
CA ALA A 126 1.83 3.38 4.08
C ALA A 126 0.73 3.78 5.05
N TYR A 127 0.59 5.07 5.27
CA TYR A 127 -0.41 5.69 6.13
C TYR A 127 -1.24 6.70 5.36
N GLY A 128 -2.50 6.72 5.68
CA GLY A 128 -3.44 7.68 5.12
C GLY A 128 -4.81 7.58 5.77
N MET A 129 -5.63 8.58 5.47
CA MET A 129 -6.99 8.73 6.01
C MET A 129 -7.90 9.32 4.94
N THR A 130 -9.21 9.22 5.16
CA THR A 130 -10.23 9.69 4.22
C THR A 130 -10.11 11.18 3.95
N GLU A 131 -9.82 11.96 4.98
CA GLU A 131 -9.68 13.43 4.94
C GLU A 131 -8.49 13.88 4.09
N ALA A 132 -7.50 13.01 3.89
CA ALA A 132 -6.35 13.23 3.00
C ALA A 132 -6.53 12.61 1.61
N ALA A 133 -7.73 12.21 1.24
CA ALA A 133 -8.00 11.42 0.03
C ALA A 133 -7.05 10.19 -0.09
N HIS A 134 -6.69 9.62 1.00
CA HIS A 134 -5.89 8.45 1.32
C HIS A 134 -4.44 8.75 1.73
N GLN A 135 -3.47 8.91 0.79
CA GLN A 135 -2.04 8.82 1.14
C GLN A 135 -1.48 10.09 1.79
N MET A 136 -0.87 9.93 2.96
CA MET A 136 -0.13 10.94 3.70
C MET A 136 1.35 10.61 3.78
N ALA A 137 1.70 9.38 4.18
CA ALA A 137 3.06 8.88 4.31
C ALA A 137 3.22 7.48 3.71
N SER A 138 4.43 7.13 3.33
CA SER A 138 4.77 5.80 2.82
C SER A 138 6.26 5.52 3.00
N ASN A 139 6.60 4.28 3.31
CA ASN A 139 7.95 3.82 3.08
C ASN A 139 8.26 3.86 1.57
N PRO A 140 9.49 4.21 1.18
CA PRO A 140 9.87 4.24 -0.22
C PRO A 140 10.15 2.83 -0.77
N LEU A 141 10.11 2.70 -2.09
CA LEU A 141 10.64 1.51 -2.75
C LEU A 141 12.17 1.45 -2.66
N PRO A 142 12.77 0.24 -2.64
CA PRO A 142 14.21 0.09 -2.83
C PRO A 142 14.70 0.80 -4.11
N PRO A 143 15.95 1.31 -4.13
CA PRO A 143 17.02 1.10 -3.15
C PRO A 143 16.97 2.01 -1.92
N ARG A 144 15.96 2.89 -1.80
CA ARG A 144 15.81 3.74 -0.62
C ARG A 144 15.47 2.90 0.61
N PRO A 145 16.04 3.24 1.80
CA PRO A 145 15.82 2.44 3.01
C PRO A 145 14.36 2.49 3.46
N ARG A 146 13.82 1.35 3.84
CA ARG A 146 12.53 1.20 4.52
C ARG A 146 12.76 0.97 6.01
N LYS A 147 11.87 1.47 6.84
CA LYS A 147 11.90 1.27 8.29
C LYS A 147 10.68 0.46 8.72
N PRO A 148 10.82 -0.87 8.95
CA PRO A 148 9.73 -1.70 9.44
C PRO A 148 9.11 -1.15 10.73
N GLY A 149 7.77 -1.20 10.84
CA GLY A 149 7.04 -0.64 11.97
C GLY A 149 6.92 0.90 11.94
N SER A 150 7.26 1.51 10.80
CA SER A 150 7.08 2.94 10.55
C SER A 150 6.27 3.12 9.27
N VAL A 151 5.44 4.16 9.24
CA VAL A 151 4.70 4.54 8.03
C VAL A 151 5.54 5.29 7.00
N GLY A 152 6.84 5.45 7.26
CA GLY A 152 7.79 6.04 6.33
C GLY A 152 7.85 7.56 6.39
N ILE A 153 7.96 8.17 5.22
CA ILE A 153 8.14 9.62 5.02
C ILE A 153 6.89 10.24 4.38
N ALA A 154 6.77 11.54 4.44
CA ALA A 154 5.74 12.30 3.72
C ALA A 154 5.69 11.89 2.24
N ALA A 155 4.51 11.56 1.74
CA ALA A 155 4.31 10.94 0.43
C ALA A 155 3.20 11.62 -0.38
N GLY A 156 3.28 12.93 -0.43
CA GLY A 156 2.36 13.80 -1.17
C GLY A 156 2.16 15.12 -0.46
N PRO A 157 1.38 15.19 0.64
CA PRO A 157 1.30 16.39 1.47
C PRO A 157 2.56 16.60 2.29
N GLU A 158 2.75 17.81 2.79
CA GLU A 158 3.60 18.06 3.94
C GLU A 158 2.99 17.37 5.17
N VAL A 159 3.81 16.75 5.99
CA VAL A 159 3.40 16.09 7.23
C VAL A 159 4.25 16.61 8.36
N ALA A 160 3.61 17.00 9.46
CA ALA A 160 4.28 17.47 10.66
C ALA A 160 3.57 16.93 11.91
N ILE A 161 4.20 17.11 13.06
CA ILE A 161 3.62 16.78 14.37
C ILE A 161 3.37 18.10 15.10
N MET A 162 2.19 18.25 15.69
CA MET A 162 1.77 19.45 16.40
C MET A 162 1.47 19.13 17.85
N GLY A 163 1.94 19.98 18.74
CA GLY A 163 1.66 19.92 20.18
C GLY A 163 0.28 20.49 20.54
N LEU A 164 -0.11 20.28 21.78
CA LEU A 164 -1.39 20.80 22.33
C LEU A 164 -1.49 22.32 22.33
N ASP A 165 -0.35 23.02 22.26
CA ASP A 165 -0.25 24.48 22.18
C ASP A 165 -0.36 25.00 20.74
N GLY A 166 -0.58 24.14 19.76
CA GLY A 166 -0.71 24.48 18.34
C GLY A 166 0.61 24.74 17.62
N LYS A 167 1.76 24.46 18.26
CA LYS A 167 3.09 24.61 17.64
C LYS A 167 3.58 23.29 17.06
N LEU A 168 4.35 23.41 15.98
CA LEU A 168 5.01 22.23 15.42
C LEU A 168 6.12 21.74 16.35
N LEU A 169 6.17 20.43 16.54
CA LEU A 169 7.14 19.75 17.37
C LEU A 169 8.35 19.28 16.56
N PRO A 170 9.53 19.25 17.16
CA PRO A 170 10.72 18.67 16.53
C PRO A 170 10.61 17.16 16.39
N ALA A 171 11.51 16.56 15.61
CA ALA A 171 11.59 15.12 15.45
C ALA A 171 11.89 14.42 16.79
N GLY A 172 11.18 13.32 17.04
CA GLY A 172 11.28 12.52 18.29
C GLY A 172 10.18 12.81 19.30
N GLU A 173 9.44 13.91 19.13
CA GLU A 173 8.31 14.25 20.00
C GLU A 173 7.00 13.61 19.52
N VAL A 174 6.09 13.39 20.47
CA VAL A 174 4.77 12.79 20.22
C VAL A 174 3.71 13.90 20.26
N GLY A 175 2.85 13.92 19.21
CA GLY A 175 1.78 14.89 19.11
C GLY A 175 0.77 14.53 18.03
N GLU A 176 -0.08 15.48 17.65
CA GLU A 176 -1.09 15.33 16.61
C GLU A 176 -0.43 15.37 15.20
N ILE A 177 -0.82 14.44 14.33
CA ILE A 177 -0.38 14.44 12.94
C ILE A 177 -1.15 15.51 12.18
N VAL A 178 -0.44 16.49 11.63
CA VAL A 178 -1.03 17.55 10.80
C VAL A 178 -0.47 17.47 9.38
N ILE A 179 -1.33 17.79 8.42
CA ILE A 179 -0.97 17.74 7.00
C ILE A 179 -1.39 19.02 6.26
N LYS A 180 -0.63 19.34 5.22
CA LYS A 180 -0.95 20.42 4.28
C LYS A 180 -0.61 19.99 2.87
N GLY A 181 -1.57 20.06 1.96
CA GLY A 181 -1.33 19.66 0.57
C GLY A 181 -2.55 19.72 -0.32
N ALA A 182 -2.33 19.52 -1.61
CA ALA A 182 -3.39 19.58 -2.63
C ALA A 182 -4.34 18.36 -2.63
N ASN A 183 -4.08 17.38 -1.78
CA ASN A 183 -4.91 16.20 -1.57
C ASN A 183 -5.83 16.31 -0.34
N VAL A 184 -5.80 17.43 0.35
CA VAL A 184 -6.64 17.75 1.51
C VAL A 184 -7.82 18.61 1.09
#